data_dea1678838f4ca6fbee72cff76124566
#
_entry.id   dea1678838f4ca6fbee72cff76124566
#
_cell.length_a   1.000
_cell.length_b   1.000
_cell.length_c   1.000
_cell.angle_alpha   90.00
_cell.angle_beta   90.00
_cell.angle_gamma   90.00
#
_symmetry.space_group_name_H-M   'P 1'
#
loop_
_entity.id
_entity.type
_entity.pdbx_description
1 polymer ?
#
loop_
_entity_poly.entity_id
_entity_poly.type
_entity_poly.pdbx_seq_one_letter_code
_entity_poly.pdbx_strand_id
1 'polypeptide(L)'
;MQLETEYIINQSGKIAYNRVLGKSPGVVFFCGHGSDKEGSKALFIEAWAKNYGQAFLRFDYSGHGSSDGLFLETNISDWTRDAITVLDNLTEGPQILVGSSLGGWIMLNVA
;
A
#
# COMPACT_ATOMS: atom_id res chain seq x y z
N MET A 1 18.75 6.69 -0.78
CA MET A 1 18.47 5.86 -1.97
C MET A 1 16.98 5.58 -2.05
N GLN A 2 16.39 5.83 -3.20
CA GLN A 2 14.97 5.56 -3.42
C GLN A 2 14.76 4.07 -3.68
N LEU A 3 13.67 3.52 -3.11
CA LEU A 3 13.31 2.13 -3.38
C LEU A 3 12.77 2.00 -4.80
N GLU A 4 13.11 0.89 -5.44
CA GLU A 4 12.51 0.56 -6.73
C GLU A 4 11.05 0.17 -6.57
N THR A 5 10.21 0.62 -7.51
CA THR A 5 8.83 0.19 -7.58
C THR A 5 8.77 -1.24 -8.10
N GLU A 6 8.07 -2.10 -7.37
CA GLU A 6 7.79 -3.48 -7.75
C GLU A 6 6.30 -3.61 -8.06
N TYR A 7 5.92 -4.74 -8.64
CA TYR A 7 4.52 -4.98 -9.04
C TYR A 7 4.08 -6.37 -8.64
N ILE A 8 2.81 -6.47 -8.21
CA ILE A 8 2.13 -7.75 -8.02
C ILE A 8 0.86 -7.72 -8.87
N ILE A 9 0.43 -8.87 -9.38
CA ILE A 9 -0.72 -8.94 -10.29
C ILE A 9 -1.93 -9.50 -9.57
N ASN A 10 -3.08 -8.85 -9.75
CA ASN A 10 -4.38 -9.37 -9.33
C ASN A 10 -5.38 -9.23 -10.48
N GLN A 11 -6.69 -9.35 -10.19
CA GLN A 11 -7.73 -9.26 -11.22
C GLN A 11 -7.77 -7.90 -11.92
N SER A 12 -7.32 -6.84 -11.24
CA SER A 12 -7.31 -5.48 -11.79
C SER A 12 -6.07 -5.19 -12.63
N GLY A 13 -5.08 -6.09 -12.66
CA GLY A 13 -3.83 -5.90 -13.35
C GLY A 13 -2.65 -5.76 -12.39
N LYS A 14 -1.66 -4.97 -12.76
CA LYS A 14 -0.48 -4.75 -11.95
C LYS A 14 -0.74 -3.73 -10.85
N ILE A 15 -0.38 -4.10 -9.62
CA ILE A 15 -0.46 -3.21 -8.45
C ILE A 15 0.97 -2.86 -8.05
N ALA A 16 1.28 -1.56 -8.09
CA ALA A 16 2.61 -1.05 -7.79
C ALA A 16 2.82 -0.91 -6.28
N TYR A 17 3.99 -1.29 -5.80
CA TYR A 17 4.32 -1.15 -4.39
C TYR A 17 5.81 -0.89 -4.19
N ASN A 18 6.14 -0.36 -3.01
CA ASN A 18 7.51 -0.24 -2.53
C ASN A 18 7.57 -0.87 -1.14
N ARG A 19 8.57 -1.68 -0.91
CA ARG A 19 8.69 -2.47 0.31
C ARG A 19 10.08 -2.33 0.93
N VAL A 20 10.08 -2.14 2.25
CA VAL A 20 11.30 -2.21 3.05
C VAL A 20 11.21 -3.49 3.86
N LEU A 21 12.19 -4.36 3.73
CA LEU A 21 12.28 -5.56 4.57
C LEU A 21 12.79 -5.16 5.95
N GLY A 22 12.24 -5.78 6.96
CA GLY A 22 12.62 -5.46 8.33
C GLY A 22 11.92 -6.37 9.32
N LYS A 23 12.01 -6.00 10.61
CA LYS A 23 11.44 -6.81 11.69
C LYS A 23 9.95 -6.61 11.85
N SER A 24 9.31 -7.59 12.44
CA SER A 24 7.89 -7.57 12.79
C SER A 24 7.65 -6.74 14.06
N PRO A 25 6.48 -6.09 14.24
CA PRO A 25 5.41 -6.04 13.24
C PRO A 25 5.75 -5.10 12.09
N GLY A 26 5.30 -5.44 10.89
CA GLY A 26 5.44 -4.56 9.73
C GLY A 26 4.41 -3.44 9.75
N VAL A 27 4.63 -2.41 8.95
CA VAL A 27 3.72 -1.27 8.81
C VAL A 27 3.27 -1.20 7.36
N VAL A 28 1.96 -1.12 7.13
CA VAL A 28 1.38 -0.99 5.79
C VAL A 28 0.63 0.32 5.70
N PHE A 29 0.95 1.13 4.69
CA PHE A 29 0.32 2.43 4.48
C PHE A 29 -0.74 2.35 3.38
N PHE A 30 -1.94 2.83 3.68
CA PHE A 30 -3.10 2.87 2.79
C PHE A 30 -3.33 4.31 2.33
N CYS A 31 -3.13 4.57 1.04
CA CYS A 31 -3.26 5.90 0.44
C CYS A 31 -4.70 6.42 0.46
N GLY A 32 -4.86 7.74 0.35
CA GLY A 32 -6.16 8.39 0.19
C GLY A 32 -6.67 8.32 -1.24
N HIS A 33 -7.93 8.69 -1.42
CA HIS A 33 -8.61 8.72 -2.73
C HIS A 33 -7.91 9.69 -3.67
N GLY A 34 -7.57 9.22 -4.88
CA GLY A 34 -6.88 10.03 -5.87
C GLY A 34 -5.43 10.34 -5.54
N SER A 35 -4.92 9.79 -4.44
CA SER A 35 -3.53 9.94 -4.03
C SER A 35 -2.70 8.75 -4.52
N ASP A 36 -1.42 8.71 -4.16
CA ASP A 36 -0.55 7.61 -4.51
C ASP A 36 0.43 7.28 -3.39
N LYS A 37 1.23 6.24 -3.60
CA LYS A 37 2.20 5.76 -2.62
C LYS A 37 3.41 6.68 -2.45
N GLU A 38 3.55 7.70 -3.29
CA GLU A 38 4.65 8.67 -3.23
C GLU A 38 4.29 9.90 -2.40
N GLY A 39 3.14 9.91 -1.75
CA GLY A 39 2.72 11.03 -0.92
C GLY A 39 3.62 11.26 0.28
N SER A 40 3.63 12.49 0.79
CA SER A 40 4.53 12.88 1.87
C SER A 40 4.35 12.07 3.15
N LYS A 41 3.11 11.70 3.49
CA LYS A 41 2.85 10.87 4.69
C LYS A 41 3.45 9.49 4.54
N ALA A 42 3.29 8.86 3.37
CA ALA A 42 3.84 7.53 3.11
C ALA A 42 5.35 7.55 3.19
N LEU A 43 5.99 8.55 2.57
CA LEU A 43 7.44 8.67 2.57
C LEU A 43 8.00 8.98 3.96
N PHE A 44 7.28 9.77 4.75
CA PHE A 44 7.67 10.06 6.13
C PHE A 44 7.69 8.79 6.98
N ILE A 45 6.63 7.98 6.89
CA ILE A 45 6.52 6.74 7.66
C ILE A 45 7.56 5.72 7.19
N GLU A 46 7.83 5.68 5.89
CA GLU A 46 8.88 4.82 5.34
C GLU A 46 10.25 5.16 5.94
N ALA A 47 10.58 6.44 6.00
CA ALA A 47 11.84 6.90 6.58
C ALA A 47 11.94 6.50 8.06
N TRP A 48 10.83 6.66 8.80
CA TRP A 48 10.75 6.24 10.20
C TRP A 48 11.00 4.74 10.34
N ALA A 49 10.33 3.93 9.50
CA ALA A 49 10.47 2.48 9.55
C ALA A 49 11.91 2.03 9.26
N LYS A 50 12.54 2.62 8.24
CA LYS A 50 13.94 2.33 7.91
C LYS A 50 14.86 2.64 9.09
N ASN A 51 14.62 3.77 9.76
CA ASN A 51 15.45 4.20 10.89
C ASN A 51 15.37 3.25 12.08
N TYR A 52 14.22 2.57 12.24
CA TYR A 52 13.99 1.62 13.35
C TYR A 52 14.08 0.16 12.93
N GLY A 53 14.45 -0.12 11.68
CA GLY A 53 14.58 -1.49 11.19
C GLY A 53 13.26 -2.23 11.07
N GLN A 54 12.14 -1.53 10.98
CA GLN A 54 10.81 -2.12 10.82
C GLN A 54 10.51 -2.42 9.36
N ALA A 55 9.79 -3.50 9.10
CA ALA A 55 9.26 -3.77 7.78
C ALA A 55 8.20 -2.71 7.43
N PHE A 56 8.16 -2.29 6.18
CA PHE A 56 7.22 -1.27 5.72
C PHE A 56 6.79 -1.55 4.29
N LEU A 57 5.53 -1.25 3.98
CA LEU A 57 4.96 -1.41 2.65
C LEU A 57 4.04 -0.24 2.34
N ARG A 58 4.18 0.33 1.14
CA ARG A 58 3.24 1.30 0.57
C ARG A 58 2.88 0.83 -0.83
N PHE A 59 1.66 1.08 -1.26
CA PHE A 59 1.18 0.59 -2.54
C PHE A 59 0.16 1.55 -3.15
N ASP A 60 -0.05 1.41 -4.47
CA ASP A 60 -1.07 2.15 -5.20
C ASP A 60 -2.24 1.23 -5.50
N TYR A 61 -3.46 1.69 -5.20
CA TYR A 61 -4.67 0.97 -5.65
C TYR A 61 -4.74 0.97 -7.18
N SER A 62 -5.51 0.05 -7.75
CA SER A 62 -5.82 0.10 -9.19
C SER A 62 -6.38 1.47 -9.55
N GLY A 63 -5.98 1.97 -10.72
CA GLY A 63 -6.37 3.30 -11.19
C GLY A 63 -5.67 4.47 -10.51
N HIS A 64 -4.70 4.19 -9.61
CA HIS A 64 -3.94 5.20 -8.89
C HIS A 64 -2.44 5.06 -9.18
N GLY A 65 -1.72 6.17 -9.14
CA GLY A 65 -0.26 6.19 -9.25
C GLY A 65 0.28 5.36 -10.40
N SER A 66 1.15 4.40 -10.08
CA SER A 66 1.82 3.54 -11.05
C SER A 66 1.13 2.21 -11.29
N SER A 67 0.00 1.96 -10.62
CA SER A 67 -0.79 0.72 -10.82
C SER A 67 -1.59 0.80 -12.11
N ASP A 68 -1.96 -0.38 -12.63
CA ASP A 68 -2.80 -0.47 -13.82
C ASP A 68 -4.24 0.01 -13.55
N GLY A 69 -4.98 0.26 -14.62
CA GLY A 69 -6.37 0.65 -14.58
C GLY A 69 -6.58 2.14 -14.76
N LEU A 70 -7.82 2.50 -15.00
CA LEU A 70 -8.23 3.90 -15.13
C LEU A 70 -9.01 4.29 -13.88
N PHE A 71 -8.65 5.40 -13.28
CA PHE A 71 -9.27 5.86 -12.03
C PHE A 71 -10.79 5.87 -12.10
N LEU A 72 -11.35 6.38 -13.20
CA LEU A 72 -12.81 6.51 -13.37
C LEU A 72 -13.51 5.16 -13.58
N GLU A 73 -12.75 4.09 -13.85
CA GLU A 73 -13.30 2.75 -14.04
C GLU A 73 -13.14 1.86 -12.80
N THR A 74 -12.57 2.40 -11.73
CA THR A 74 -12.34 1.65 -10.50
C THR A 74 -13.24 2.15 -9.38
N ASN A 75 -13.44 1.33 -8.37
CA ASN A 75 -14.30 1.64 -7.23
C ASN A 75 -13.71 1.06 -5.94
N ILE A 76 -14.39 1.32 -4.82
CA ILE A 76 -13.91 0.91 -3.50
C ILE A 76 -13.78 -0.62 -3.36
N SER A 77 -14.59 -1.39 -4.07
CA SER A 77 -14.49 -2.86 -4.06
C SER A 77 -13.18 -3.30 -4.72
N ASP A 78 -12.80 -2.64 -5.82
CA ASP A 78 -11.53 -2.92 -6.49
C ASP A 78 -10.36 -2.59 -5.56
N TRP A 79 -10.39 -1.43 -4.92
CA TRP A 79 -9.33 -0.96 -4.03
C TRP A 79 -9.21 -1.85 -2.79
N THR A 80 -10.33 -2.32 -2.25
CA THR A 80 -10.34 -3.26 -1.13
C THR A 80 -9.70 -4.59 -1.53
N ARG A 81 -10.00 -5.08 -2.74
CA ARG A 81 -9.39 -6.30 -3.28
C ARG A 81 -7.89 -6.12 -3.46
N ASP A 82 -7.46 -4.94 -3.94
CA ASP A 82 -6.04 -4.63 -4.10
C ASP A 82 -5.33 -4.69 -2.74
N ALA A 83 -5.94 -4.12 -1.70
CA ALA A 83 -5.39 -4.15 -0.36
C ALA A 83 -5.26 -5.58 0.18
N ILE A 84 -6.27 -6.41 -0.05
CA ILE A 84 -6.24 -7.83 0.37
C ILE A 84 -5.11 -8.56 -0.35
N THR A 85 -4.96 -8.32 -1.66
CA THR A 85 -3.89 -8.94 -2.45
C THR A 85 -2.52 -8.59 -1.86
N VAL A 86 -2.31 -7.33 -1.54
CA VAL A 86 -1.06 -6.85 -0.96
C VAL A 86 -0.80 -7.49 0.40
N LEU A 87 -1.79 -7.47 1.29
CA LEU A 87 -1.64 -8.04 2.62
C LEU A 87 -1.36 -9.53 2.59
N ASP A 88 -2.10 -10.28 1.77
CA ASP A 88 -1.98 -11.74 1.71
C ASP A 88 -0.67 -12.22 1.10
N ASN A 89 -0.11 -11.47 0.16
CA ASN A 89 1.04 -11.92 -0.63
C ASN A 89 2.35 -11.24 -0.28
N LEU A 90 2.32 -10.05 0.33
CA LEU A 90 3.52 -9.23 0.54
C LEU A 90 3.84 -8.99 2.01
N THR A 91 3.02 -9.49 2.93
CA THR A 91 3.27 -9.32 4.37
C THR A 91 3.18 -10.66 5.11
N GLU A 92 3.84 -10.74 6.25
CA GLU A 92 3.81 -11.90 7.14
C GLU A 92 3.61 -11.44 8.57
N GLY A 93 2.80 -12.21 9.31
CA GLY A 93 2.55 -11.96 10.72
C GLY A 93 1.74 -10.72 10.98
N PRO A 94 1.72 -10.23 12.22
CA PRO A 94 0.95 -9.05 12.59
C PRO A 94 1.44 -7.80 11.85
N GLN A 95 0.50 -6.96 11.42
CA GLN A 95 0.79 -5.71 10.71
C GLN A 95 0.13 -4.54 11.41
N ILE A 96 0.83 -3.42 11.44
CA ILE A 96 0.27 -2.13 11.86
C ILE A 96 -0.23 -1.43 10.61
N LEU A 97 -1.53 -1.17 10.56
CA LEU A 97 -2.16 -0.54 9.40
C LEU A 97 -2.31 0.95 9.64
N VAL A 98 -1.82 1.76 8.71
CA VAL A 98 -1.91 3.21 8.77
C VAL A 98 -2.62 3.69 7.52
N GLY A 99 -3.71 4.41 7.68
CA GLY A 99 -4.51 4.89 6.55
C GLY A 99 -4.79 6.38 6.65
N SER A 100 -4.91 7.01 5.48
CA SER A 100 -5.23 8.43 5.36
C SER A 100 -6.53 8.56 4.56
N SER A 101 -7.54 9.25 5.11
CA SER A 101 -8.82 9.49 4.42
C SER A 101 -9.47 8.18 3.98
N LEU A 102 -9.67 7.97 2.66
CA LEU A 102 -10.20 6.73 2.11
C LEU A 102 -9.37 5.51 2.54
N GLY A 103 -8.05 5.67 2.65
CA GLY A 103 -7.17 4.61 3.12
C GLY A 103 -7.55 4.10 4.51
N GLY A 104 -7.98 5.00 5.39
CA GLY A 104 -8.47 4.61 6.70
C GLY A 104 -9.73 3.76 6.63
N TRP A 105 -10.64 4.08 5.72
CA TRP A 105 -11.85 3.30 5.48
C TRP A 105 -11.52 1.89 4.98
N ILE A 106 -10.65 1.81 3.94
CA ILE A 106 -10.26 0.51 3.38
C ILE A 106 -9.53 -0.33 4.42
N MET A 107 -8.65 0.29 5.19
CA MET A 107 -7.92 -0.36 6.27
C MET A 107 -8.88 -1.05 7.26
N LEU A 108 -9.95 -0.37 7.65
CA LEU A 108 -10.95 -0.93 8.57
C LEU A 108 -11.70 -2.11 7.95
N ASN A 109 -11.90 -2.10 6.65
CA ASN A 109 -12.60 -3.18 5.96
C ASN A 109 -11.77 -4.45 5.80
N VAL A 110 -10.43 -4.33 5.79
CA VAL A 110 -9.54 -5.49 5.61
C VAL A 110 -8.88 -5.96 6.89
N ALA A 111 -9.01 -5.19 7.94
CA ALA A 111 -8.38 -5.49 9.22
C ALA A 111 -8.93 -6.76 9.89
#